data_de094e0ff23fe3f01212f6122820b167
#
_entry.id   de094e0ff23fe3f01212f6122820b167
#
_cell.length_a   1.000
_cell.length_b   1.000
_cell.length_c   1.000
_cell.angle_alpha   90.00
_cell.angle_beta   90.00
_cell.angle_gamma   90.00
#
_symmetry.space_group_name_H-M   'P 1'
#
loop_
_entity.id
_entity.type
_entity.pdbx_description
1 polymer ?
#
loop_
_entity_poly.entity_id
_entity_poly.type
_entity_poly.pdbx_seq_one_letter_code
_entity_poly.pdbx_strand_id
1 'polypeptide(L)' 'NHHGHETLRGIFEEGISRRILKDVPVMVLFPLSIGPLLYLIRDHTLGFIVLDEPLILQIAEACWDSIKR' A
#
# COMPACT_ATOMS: atom_id res chain seq x y z
N ASN A 1 -13.06 -2.32 11.58
CA ASN A 1 -13.86 -3.40 11.05
C ASN A 1 -13.03 -4.67 10.91
N HIS A 2 -13.37 -5.68 11.71
CA HIS A 2 -12.62 -6.93 11.74
C HIS A 2 -12.61 -7.67 10.39
N HIS A 3 -13.74 -7.69 9.69
CA HIS A 3 -13.84 -8.40 8.42
C HIS A 3 -12.93 -7.83 7.34
N GLY A 4 -12.89 -6.52 7.21
CA GLY A 4 -12.02 -5.88 6.23
C GLY A 4 -10.54 -6.15 6.52
N HIS A 5 -10.15 -6.09 7.78
CA HIS A 5 -8.77 -6.33 8.19
C HIS A 5 -8.36 -7.79 7.95
N GLU A 6 -9.23 -8.73 8.28
CA GLU A 6 -8.95 -10.15 8.04
C GLU A 6 -8.86 -10.48 6.54
N THR A 7 -9.69 -9.85 5.73
CA THR A 7 -9.66 -10.03 4.27
C THR A 7 -8.35 -9.55 3.69
N LEU A 8 -7.89 -8.35 4.08
CA LEU A 8 -6.60 -7.82 3.62
C LEU A 8 -5.44 -8.69 4.07
N ARG A 9 -5.48 -9.16 5.31
CA ARG A 9 -4.45 -10.05 5.83
C ARG A 9 -4.39 -11.34 5.02
N GLY A 10 -5.54 -11.92 4.69
CA GLY A 10 -5.62 -13.13 3.87
C GLY A 10 -5.04 -12.92 2.47
N ILE A 11 -5.32 -11.78 1.84
CA ILE A 11 -4.77 -11.43 0.53
C ILE A 11 -3.25 -11.35 0.60
N PHE A 12 -2.70 -10.68 1.62
CA PHE A 12 -1.26 -10.56 1.77
C PHE A 12 -0.59 -11.90 2.06
N GLU A 13 -1.18 -12.71 2.93
CA GLU A 13 -0.64 -14.04 3.24
C GLU A 13 -0.62 -14.94 2.01
N GLU A 14 -1.67 -14.90 1.19
CA GLU A 14 -1.71 -15.66 -0.05
C GLU A 14 -0.66 -15.16 -1.04
N GLY A 15 -0.50 -13.83 -1.16
CA GLY A 15 0.52 -13.25 -2.01
C GLY A 15 1.93 -13.67 -1.60
N ILE A 16 2.21 -13.75 -0.31
CA ILE A 16 3.49 -14.23 0.21
C ILE A 16 3.68 -15.70 -0.13
N SER A 17 2.65 -16.53 0.11
CA SER A 17 2.73 -17.97 -0.14
C SER A 17 2.94 -18.29 -1.62
N ARG A 18 2.38 -17.49 -2.52
CA ARG A 18 2.57 -17.63 -3.98
C ARG A 18 3.83 -16.95 -4.49
N ARG A 19 4.63 -16.36 -3.61
CA ARG A 19 5.86 -15.65 -3.97
C ARG A 19 5.65 -14.45 -4.90
N ILE A 20 4.46 -13.85 -4.84
CA ILE A 20 4.14 -12.63 -5.57
C ILE A 20 4.58 -11.40 -4.75
N LEU A 21 4.40 -11.48 -3.44
CA LEU A 21 4.76 -10.41 -2.51
C LEU A 21 6.03 -10.77 -1.73
N LYS A 22 6.69 -9.74 -1.23
CA LYS A 22 7.87 -9.93 -0.39
C LYS A 22 7.52 -10.74 0.86
N ASP A 23 8.43 -11.61 1.26
CA ASP A 23 8.28 -12.45 2.44
C ASP A 23 8.69 -11.67 3.69
N VAL A 24 7.82 -10.75 4.10
CA VAL A 24 7.96 -9.98 5.33
C VAL A 24 6.65 -10.10 6.12
N PRO A 25 6.65 -9.79 7.42
CA PRO A 25 5.41 -9.87 8.20
C PRO A 25 4.29 -9.05 7.57
N VAL A 26 3.07 -9.58 7.61
CA VAL A 26 1.90 -8.91 7.03
C VAL A 26 1.72 -7.52 7.63
N MET A 27 2.04 -7.35 8.92
CA MET A 27 1.97 -6.06 9.58
C MET A 27 2.93 -5.02 8.99
N VAL A 28 3.98 -5.47 8.31
CA VAL A 28 4.92 -4.61 7.60
C VAL A 28 4.44 -4.33 6.18
N LEU A 29 3.87 -5.34 5.51
CA LEU A 29 3.35 -5.16 4.15
C LEU A 29 2.25 -4.09 4.09
N PHE A 30 1.38 -4.04 5.09
CA PHE A 30 0.28 -3.10 5.11
C PHE A 30 0.78 -1.65 5.06
N PRO A 31 1.64 -1.19 5.99
CA PRO A 31 2.16 0.17 5.90
C PRO A 31 3.05 0.41 4.68
N LEU A 32 3.79 -0.58 4.20
CA LEU A 32 4.58 -0.41 2.99
C LEU A 32 3.70 -0.17 1.76
N SER A 33 2.53 -0.81 1.69
CA SER A 33 1.65 -0.67 0.54
C SER A 33 0.81 0.60 0.57
N ILE A 34 0.36 1.04 1.74
CA ILE A 34 -0.62 2.13 1.87
C ILE A 34 -0.03 3.36 2.54
N GLY A 35 0.97 3.18 3.40
CA GLY A 35 1.52 4.26 4.21
C GLY A 35 1.94 5.50 3.42
N PRO A 36 2.72 5.35 2.34
CA PRO A 36 3.11 6.51 1.54
C PRO A 36 1.92 7.27 0.95
N LEU A 37 0.90 6.53 0.51
CA LEU A 37 -0.30 7.15 -0.06
C LEU A 37 -1.07 7.95 1.00
N LEU A 38 -1.22 7.40 2.21
CA LEU A 38 -1.89 8.11 3.29
C LEU A 38 -1.16 9.39 3.68
N TYR A 39 0.17 9.33 3.72
CA TYR A 39 0.99 10.49 4.00
C TYR A 39 0.80 11.58 2.95
N LEU A 40 0.77 11.20 1.68
CA LEU A 40 0.63 12.13 0.57
C LEU A 40 -0.78 12.72 0.49
N ILE A 41 -1.81 11.95 0.85
CA ILE A 41 -3.17 12.47 0.98
C ILE A 41 -3.22 13.56 2.04
N ARG A 42 -2.55 13.37 3.16
CA ARG A 42 -2.45 14.39 4.19
C ARG A 42 -1.81 15.67 3.64
N ASP A 43 -0.70 15.54 2.92
CA ASP A 43 0.00 16.68 2.36
C ASP A 43 -0.86 17.41 1.31
N HIS A 44 -1.63 16.68 0.53
CA HIS A 44 -2.58 17.27 -0.41
C HIS A 44 -3.65 18.09 0.33
N THR A 45 -4.20 17.52 1.41
CA THR A 45 -5.21 18.19 2.23
C THR A 45 -4.66 19.47 2.87
N LEU A 46 -3.40 19.45 3.26
CA LEU A 46 -2.72 20.63 3.85
C LEU A 46 -2.23 21.64 2.80
N GLY A 47 -2.36 21.33 1.52
CA GLY A 47 -1.95 22.22 0.45
C GLY A 47 -0.49 22.20 0.09
N PHE A 48 0.28 21.23 0.59
CA PHE A 48 1.70 21.12 0.28
C PHE A 48 2.00 20.54 -1.09
N ILE A 49 1.10 19.67 -1.59
CA ILE A 49 1.23 19.06 -2.91
C ILE A 49 -0.16 18.98 -3.55
N VAL A 50 -0.19 18.76 -4.86
CA VAL A 50 -1.43 18.51 -5.60
C VAL A 50 -1.38 17.08 -6.12
N LEU A 51 -2.34 16.25 -5.70
CA LEU A 51 -2.47 14.88 -6.19
C LEU A 51 -3.34 14.88 -7.45
N ASP A 52 -2.71 15.01 -8.61
CA ASP A 52 -3.39 14.84 -9.88
C ASP A 52 -3.37 13.36 -10.30
N GLU A 53 -4.11 13.03 -11.34
CA GLU A 53 -4.25 11.64 -11.77
C GLU A 53 -2.89 11.00 -12.16
N PRO A 54 -2.02 11.65 -12.95
CA PRO A 54 -0.72 11.06 -13.25
C PRO A 54 0.12 10.78 -12.01
N LEU A 55 0.10 11.66 -11.03
CA LEU A 55 0.87 11.47 -9.81
C LEU A 55 0.30 10.34 -8.96
N ILE A 56 -1.03 10.24 -8.87
CA ILE A 56 -1.68 9.13 -8.17
C ILE A 56 -1.27 7.79 -8.78
N LEU A 57 -1.23 7.69 -10.10
CA LEU A 57 -0.81 6.47 -10.79
C LEU A 57 0.66 6.14 -10.50
N GLN A 58 1.53 7.13 -10.48
CA GLN A 58 2.93 6.94 -10.13
C GLN A 58 3.08 6.44 -8.69
N ILE A 59 2.30 7.01 -7.76
CA ILE A 59 2.33 6.60 -6.36
C ILE A 59 1.83 5.16 -6.21
N ALA A 60 0.74 4.80 -6.88
CA ALA A 60 0.20 3.45 -6.84
C ALA A 60 1.23 2.44 -7.34
N GLU A 61 1.94 2.76 -8.42
CA GLU A 61 2.99 1.92 -8.97
C GLU A 61 4.16 1.78 -7.99
N ALA A 62 4.57 2.88 -7.36
CA ALA A 62 5.63 2.84 -6.36
C ALA A 62 5.23 2.01 -5.13
N CYS A 63 3.97 2.11 -4.69
CA CYS A 63 3.47 1.30 -3.59
C CYS A 63 3.50 -0.19 -3.94
N TRP A 64 3.10 -0.53 -5.16
CA TRP A 64 3.17 -1.92 -5.64
C TRP A 64 4.63 -2.41 -5.69
N ASP A 65 5.52 -1.59 -6.23
CA ASP A 65 6.95 -1.94 -6.33
C ASP A 65 7.59 -2.17 -4.96
N SER A 66 7.07 -1.52 -3.91
CA SER A 66 7.61 -1.67 -2.56
C SER A 66 7.27 -3.02 -1.94
N ILE A 67 6.20 -3.69 -2.37
CA ILE A 67 5.73 -4.94 -1.78
C ILE A 67 5.87 -6.15 -2.70
N LYS A 68 5.97 -5.95 -4.01
CA LYS A 68 6.14 -7.07 -4.94
C LYS A 68 7.52 -7.71 -4.75
N ARG A 69 7.59 -8.99 -4.98
CA ARG A 69 8.81 -9.76 -4.84
C ARG A 69 9.79 -9.60 -6.02
#